data_534058b86a1e90bdf92651e7c8f89802
#
_entry.id   534058b86a1e90bdf92651e7c8f89802
#
_cell.length_a   1.000
_cell.length_b   1.000
_cell.length_c   1.000
_cell.angle_alpha   90.00
_cell.angle_beta   90.00
_cell.angle_gamma   90.00
#
_symmetry.space_group_name_H-M   'P 1'
#
loop_
_entity.id
_entity.type
_entity.pdbx_description
1 polymer ?
#
loop_
_entity_poly.entity_id
_entity_poly.type
_entity_poly.pdbx_seq_one_letter_code
_entity_poly.pdbx_strand_id
1 'polypeptide(L)'
;MSQLSMPRPDPAIVSRRAEIVRQLKKLVPDVVLIADQEGRRTFETDALTAYRCLPLLVALPGTTEEVSKILRFCHDNHIKVVPRGAGTSLSGGALPLEDSIVLCLSRMNKVLSIDLPNRVARVEAGITNSGITQAVAGHGFFYAPDPSSQIACTVGGNVATNSGGAHCLKYGVTTNHILGVRLVLMDGEIIDIGGDYLDAPGYDLLALIIGSEGQLGVVTEVTVRLLKAAEGARPMLLGFDSSDAAGGCVAGVIAAGIIPVALEFMDRPAIHVCEHFVAAGYPLDVEALLIVEVQGSEDEIDTLLEKISEIAMDYNPAVMHRSQSPEESAKIWKGRKAAFGAIGQLSDYYCMDGVIPLSKLTKALDEIGWICRKYRFDVANIFHAGDGNLHPLILYNSNDPLQLERVEMCGAEILKLCVELGGCLTGEHGVGIEK
;
A
#
# COMPACT_ATOMS: atom_id res chain seq x y z
N MET A 1 27.43 4.10 4.04
CA MET A 1 27.01 5.48 4.31
C MET A 1 25.99 5.85 3.25
N SER A 2 24.75 5.65 3.54
CA SER A 2 23.64 6.17 2.72
C SER A 2 22.90 7.17 3.61
N GLN A 3 23.36 8.40 3.65
CA GLN A 3 22.48 9.48 4.10
C GLN A 3 21.54 9.76 2.94
N LEU A 4 20.29 9.39 3.09
CA LEU A 4 19.22 9.88 2.24
C LEU A 4 19.23 11.41 2.31
N SER A 5 19.75 12.06 1.29
CA SER A 5 19.75 13.52 1.22
C SER A 5 18.76 13.97 0.16
N MET A 6 17.79 14.78 0.57
CA MET A 6 16.87 15.43 -0.38
C MET A 6 17.67 16.22 -1.43
N PRO A 7 17.27 16.16 -2.70
CA PRO A 7 17.90 16.96 -3.76
C PRO A 7 17.91 18.44 -3.41
N ARG A 8 19.01 19.13 -3.68
CA ARG A 8 19.06 20.57 -3.49
C ARG A 8 18.06 21.26 -4.42
N PRO A 9 17.24 22.21 -3.92
CA PRO A 9 16.30 22.92 -4.77
C PRO A 9 17.02 23.85 -5.74
N ASP A 10 16.41 24.11 -6.90
CA ASP A 10 16.86 25.13 -7.83
C ASP A 10 16.43 26.53 -7.31
N PRO A 11 17.38 27.40 -6.88
CA PRO A 11 17.04 28.72 -6.35
C PRO A 11 16.35 29.62 -7.40
N ALA A 12 16.62 29.41 -8.70
CA ALA A 12 16.00 30.18 -9.78
C ALA A 12 14.50 29.87 -9.87
N ILE A 13 14.10 28.63 -9.64
CA ILE A 13 12.68 28.22 -9.61
C ILE A 13 12.02 28.74 -8.33
N VAL A 14 12.64 28.53 -7.17
CA VAL A 14 12.08 28.96 -5.86
C VAL A 14 11.83 30.47 -5.82
N SER A 15 12.76 31.28 -6.36
CA SER A 15 12.64 32.75 -6.40
C SER A 15 11.48 33.23 -7.28
N ARG A 16 11.08 32.45 -8.29
CA ARG A 16 9.98 32.76 -9.22
C ARG A 16 8.60 32.32 -8.72
N ARG A 17 8.46 31.81 -7.50
CA ARG A 17 7.19 31.26 -7.00
C ARG A 17 5.98 32.15 -7.23
N ALA A 18 6.08 33.45 -6.90
CA ALA A 18 4.97 34.37 -7.07
C ALA A 18 4.56 34.59 -8.53
N GLU A 19 5.54 34.57 -9.44
CA GLU A 19 5.31 34.64 -10.88
C GLU A 19 4.62 33.36 -11.38
N ILE A 20 5.14 32.19 -11.01
CA ILE A 20 4.60 30.86 -11.37
C ILE A 20 3.12 30.75 -10.92
N VAL A 21 2.80 31.16 -9.70
CA VAL A 21 1.42 31.17 -9.20
C VAL A 21 0.52 32.07 -10.06
N ARG A 22 0.99 33.28 -10.45
CA ARG A 22 0.19 34.19 -11.29
C ARG A 22 -0.05 33.59 -12.70
N GLN A 23 0.98 32.97 -13.30
CA GLN A 23 0.88 32.37 -14.61
C GLN A 23 -0.08 31.16 -14.61
N LEU A 24 0.03 30.27 -13.60
CA LEU A 24 -0.89 29.14 -13.45
C LEU A 24 -2.33 29.57 -13.20
N LYS A 25 -2.59 30.59 -12.34
CA LYS A 25 -3.93 31.14 -12.15
C LYS A 25 -4.56 31.65 -13.45
N LYS A 26 -3.75 32.19 -14.36
CA LYS A 26 -4.23 32.65 -15.69
C LYS A 26 -4.48 31.47 -16.64
N LEU A 27 -3.62 30.44 -16.58
CA LEU A 27 -3.67 29.28 -17.47
C LEU A 27 -4.81 28.34 -17.13
N VAL A 28 -5.05 28.10 -15.83
CA VAL A 28 -6.03 27.18 -15.27
C VAL A 28 -6.83 27.88 -14.15
N PRO A 29 -7.74 28.81 -14.51
CA PRO A 29 -8.43 29.68 -13.55
C PRO A 29 -9.29 28.94 -12.54
N ASP A 30 -9.83 27.77 -12.90
CA ASP A 30 -10.73 26.95 -12.08
C ASP A 30 -9.98 25.99 -11.14
N VAL A 31 -8.65 25.85 -11.31
CA VAL A 31 -7.82 25.02 -10.45
C VAL A 31 -7.56 25.71 -9.10
N VAL A 32 -7.77 24.97 -8.02
CA VAL A 32 -7.36 25.42 -6.69
C VAL A 32 -5.85 25.38 -6.58
N LEU A 33 -5.24 26.54 -6.33
CA LEU A 33 -3.79 26.69 -6.11
C LEU A 33 -3.54 27.12 -4.67
N ILE A 34 -2.81 26.31 -3.91
CA ILE A 34 -2.40 26.59 -2.53
C ILE A 34 -0.95 27.08 -2.55
N ALA A 35 -0.75 28.37 -2.30
CA ALA A 35 0.56 29.02 -2.36
C ALA A 35 1.01 29.61 -1.02
N ASP A 36 0.10 29.80 -0.07
CA ASP A 36 0.42 30.21 1.28
C ASP A 36 1.18 29.12 2.05
N GLN A 37 1.94 29.53 3.05
CA GLN A 37 2.80 28.59 3.78
C GLN A 37 2.00 27.58 4.61
N GLU A 38 0.92 27.99 5.24
CA GLU A 38 0.12 27.13 6.12
C GLU A 38 -0.59 26.04 5.31
N GLY A 39 -1.21 26.44 4.20
CA GLY A 39 -1.85 25.48 3.30
C GLY A 39 -0.86 24.47 2.71
N ARG A 40 0.35 24.89 2.32
CA ARG A 40 1.39 23.99 1.80
C ARG A 40 1.90 22.98 2.85
N ARG A 41 1.88 23.32 4.14
CA ARG A 41 2.29 22.42 5.23
C ARG A 41 1.47 21.14 5.30
N THR A 42 0.22 21.16 4.88
CA THR A 42 -0.61 19.94 4.81
C THR A 42 -0.12 18.94 3.77
N PHE A 43 0.83 19.32 2.92
CA PHE A 43 1.41 18.51 1.86
C PHE A 43 2.93 18.34 2.01
N GLU A 44 3.54 18.74 3.12
CA GLU A 44 5.00 18.73 3.32
C GLU A 44 5.58 17.32 3.55
N THR A 45 4.73 16.31 3.75
CA THR A 45 5.12 14.90 3.96
C THR A 45 4.06 13.97 3.37
N ASP A 46 4.39 12.70 3.28
CA ASP A 46 3.44 11.61 3.10
C ASP A 46 3.42 10.72 4.36
N ALA A 47 3.06 9.43 4.26
CA ALA A 47 3.06 8.55 5.42
C ALA A 47 4.47 8.09 5.86
N LEU A 48 5.52 8.34 5.05
CA LEU A 48 6.90 8.26 5.50
C LEU A 48 7.26 9.55 6.27
N THR A 49 6.82 9.64 7.52
CA THR A 49 6.87 10.87 8.34
C THR A 49 8.28 11.31 8.74
N ALA A 50 9.29 10.48 8.45
CA ALA A 50 10.71 10.77 8.68
C ALA A 50 11.21 12.02 7.93
N TYR A 51 10.58 12.36 6.79
CA TYR A 51 11.01 13.45 5.92
C TYR A 51 9.89 14.46 5.70
N ARG A 52 10.30 15.73 5.61
CA ARG A 52 9.39 16.86 5.36
C ARG A 52 10.04 17.88 4.46
N CYS A 53 9.31 18.35 3.46
CA CYS A 53 9.76 19.42 2.58
C CYS A 53 8.55 20.23 2.10
N LEU A 54 8.58 21.56 2.25
CA LEU A 54 7.51 22.42 1.75
C LEU A 54 7.58 22.50 0.23
N PRO A 55 6.52 22.14 -0.51
CA PRO A 55 6.51 22.30 -1.98
C PRO A 55 6.50 23.77 -2.39
N LEU A 56 6.86 24.05 -3.64
CA LEU A 56 6.76 25.38 -4.25
C LEU A 56 5.31 25.89 -4.18
N LEU A 57 4.36 25.07 -4.60
CA LEU A 57 2.90 25.25 -4.46
C LEU A 57 2.20 23.90 -4.62
N VAL A 58 0.90 23.88 -4.31
CA VAL A 58 0.03 22.71 -4.56
C VAL A 58 -1.05 23.09 -5.56
N ALA A 59 -1.26 22.26 -6.56
CA ALA A 59 -2.33 22.41 -7.55
C ALA A 59 -3.32 21.24 -7.42
N LEU A 60 -4.63 21.54 -7.36
CA LEU A 60 -5.70 20.53 -7.28
C LEU A 60 -6.59 20.63 -8.52
N PRO A 61 -6.19 20.04 -9.64
CA PRO A 61 -7.00 19.98 -10.86
C PRO A 61 -8.28 19.16 -10.65
N GLY A 62 -9.30 19.46 -11.43
CA GLY A 62 -10.57 18.73 -11.47
C GLY A 62 -10.81 17.96 -12.76
N THR A 63 -9.93 18.12 -13.78
CA THR A 63 -10.05 17.45 -15.08
C THR A 63 -8.69 17.05 -15.65
N THR A 64 -8.71 16.08 -16.56
CA THR A 64 -7.52 15.65 -17.30
C THR A 64 -6.89 16.79 -18.12
N GLU A 65 -7.70 17.66 -18.69
CA GLU A 65 -7.24 18.82 -19.49
C GLU A 65 -6.50 19.85 -18.61
N GLU A 66 -6.95 20.03 -17.37
CA GLU A 66 -6.25 20.88 -16.40
C GLU A 66 -4.91 20.29 -16.01
N VAL A 67 -4.83 18.97 -15.78
CA VAL A 67 -3.56 18.24 -15.56
C VAL A 67 -2.62 18.43 -16.74
N SER A 68 -3.10 18.25 -17.98
CA SER A 68 -2.34 18.43 -19.20
C SER A 68 -1.72 19.83 -19.30
N LYS A 69 -2.52 20.87 -19.08
CA LYS A 69 -2.04 22.27 -19.11
C LYS A 69 -0.98 22.54 -18.03
N ILE A 70 -1.17 22.00 -16.83
CA ILE A 70 -0.20 22.19 -15.73
C ILE A 70 1.11 21.47 -16.04
N LEU A 71 1.07 20.22 -16.51
CA LEU A 71 2.27 19.45 -16.83
C LEU A 71 3.05 20.10 -17.97
N ARG A 72 2.36 20.51 -19.07
CA ARG A 72 3.01 21.25 -20.17
C ARG A 72 3.66 22.53 -19.67
N PHE A 73 2.98 23.31 -18.83
CA PHE A 73 3.55 24.52 -18.24
C PHE A 73 4.81 24.21 -17.42
N CYS A 74 4.77 23.14 -16.62
CA CYS A 74 5.92 22.72 -15.81
C CYS A 74 7.09 22.26 -16.69
N HIS A 75 6.80 21.48 -17.73
CA HIS A 75 7.78 21.03 -18.71
C HIS A 75 8.51 22.23 -19.38
N ASP A 76 7.73 23.16 -19.92
CA ASP A 76 8.27 24.34 -20.65
C ASP A 76 9.07 25.28 -19.75
N ASN A 77 8.81 25.26 -18.43
CA ASN A 77 9.49 26.09 -17.43
C ASN A 77 10.50 25.33 -16.57
N HIS A 78 10.77 24.04 -16.87
CA HIS A 78 11.69 23.17 -16.12
C HIS A 78 11.35 23.03 -14.63
N ILE A 79 10.06 23.03 -14.29
CA ILE A 79 9.56 22.91 -12.92
C ILE A 79 9.27 21.42 -12.64
N LYS A 80 9.81 20.90 -11.53
CA LYS A 80 9.53 19.53 -11.09
C LYS A 80 8.07 19.38 -10.64
N VAL A 81 7.49 18.23 -10.89
CA VAL A 81 6.13 17.88 -10.46
C VAL A 81 6.19 16.62 -9.60
N VAL A 82 5.46 16.63 -8.50
CA VAL A 82 5.24 15.46 -7.65
C VAL A 82 3.75 15.13 -7.68
N PRO A 83 3.33 14.09 -8.42
CA PRO A 83 1.95 13.63 -8.41
C PRO A 83 1.58 13.11 -7.03
N ARG A 84 0.35 13.40 -6.57
CA ARG A 84 -0.13 13.00 -5.25
C ARG A 84 -1.59 12.57 -5.31
N GLY A 85 -1.90 11.42 -4.73
CA GLY A 85 -3.25 11.03 -4.36
C GLY A 85 -3.59 11.55 -2.96
N ALA A 86 -3.76 10.65 -2.00
CA ALA A 86 -4.02 10.98 -0.60
C ALA A 86 -2.74 11.18 0.23
N GLY A 87 -1.57 10.84 -0.29
CA GLY A 87 -0.30 10.92 0.45
C GLY A 87 -0.12 9.80 1.48
N THR A 88 -0.65 8.63 1.18
CA THR A 88 -0.55 7.43 2.02
C THR A 88 0.69 6.57 1.73
N SER A 89 1.59 7.02 0.85
CA SER A 89 2.84 6.32 0.54
C SER A 89 3.73 6.20 1.77
N LEU A 90 4.25 5.00 2.02
CA LEU A 90 5.19 4.68 3.11
C LEU A 90 6.65 4.75 2.65
N SER A 91 6.90 5.01 1.36
CA SER A 91 8.24 5.07 0.76
C SER A 91 8.68 6.48 0.33
N GLY A 92 7.90 7.53 0.62
CA GLY A 92 8.20 8.90 0.20
C GLY A 92 7.83 9.20 -1.25
N GLY A 93 7.00 8.38 -1.90
CA GLY A 93 6.56 8.55 -3.30
C GLY A 93 5.76 9.81 -3.56
N ALA A 94 5.15 10.40 -2.52
CA ALA A 94 4.41 11.67 -2.60
C ALA A 94 5.09 12.79 -1.81
N LEU A 95 6.34 12.60 -1.36
CA LEU A 95 7.13 13.61 -0.66
C LEU A 95 7.53 14.73 -1.63
N PRO A 96 7.19 16.00 -1.35
CA PRO A 96 7.53 17.10 -2.24
C PRO A 96 8.99 17.50 -2.20
N LEU A 97 9.41 18.28 -3.21
CA LEU A 97 10.66 19.03 -3.23
C LEU A 97 10.34 20.52 -3.13
N GLU A 98 11.26 21.33 -2.60
CA GLU A 98 11.04 22.78 -2.40
C GLU A 98 10.80 23.53 -3.73
N ASP A 99 11.40 23.04 -4.83
CA ASP A 99 11.27 23.56 -6.19
C ASP A 99 10.24 22.77 -7.04
N SER A 100 9.37 21.97 -6.42
CA SER A 100 8.35 21.19 -7.10
C SER A 100 6.94 21.72 -6.89
N ILE A 101 6.07 21.45 -7.87
CA ILE A 101 4.62 21.57 -7.71
C ILE A 101 4.06 20.21 -7.30
N VAL A 102 3.35 20.18 -6.17
CA VAL A 102 2.52 19.00 -5.84
C VAL A 102 1.25 19.06 -6.67
N LEU A 103 1.05 18.04 -7.50
CA LEU A 103 -0.14 17.88 -8.33
C LEU A 103 -1.09 16.88 -7.66
N CYS A 104 -2.02 17.38 -6.85
CA CYS A 104 -2.92 16.56 -6.04
C CYS A 104 -4.23 16.28 -6.77
N LEU A 105 -4.52 15.00 -7.04
CA LEU A 105 -5.67 14.57 -7.84
C LEU A 105 -6.94 14.33 -7.02
N SER A 106 -6.99 14.67 -5.75
CA SER A 106 -8.10 14.36 -4.84
C SER A 106 -9.47 14.91 -5.28
N ARG A 107 -9.52 15.93 -6.15
CA ARG A 107 -10.76 16.46 -6.73
C ARG A 107 -11.30 15.63 -7.89
N MET A 108 -10.49 14.78 -8.49
CA MET A 108 -10.86 13.86 -9.58
C MET A 108 -11.29 12.53 -8.97
N ASN A 109 -12.49 12.47 -8.38
CA ASN A 109 -12.91 11.35 -7.53
C ASN A 109 -14.26 10.73 -7.93
N LYS A 110 -14.67 10.88 -9.20
CA LYS A 110 -15.94 10.38 -9.70
C LYS A 110 -15.83 8.97 -10.24
N VAL A 111 -16.94 8.23 -10.14
CA VAL A 111 -17.20 7.05 -10.97
C VAL A 111 -17.79 7.54 -12.29
N LEU A 112 -17.09 7.29 -13.38
CA LEU A 112 -17.46 7.77 -14.72
C LEU A 112 -18.48 6.85 -15.40
N SER A 113 -18.26 5.52 -15.27
CA SER A 113 -19.20 4.52 -15.79
C SER A 113 -19.06 3.20 -15.05
N ILE A 114 -20.13 2.40 -15.02
CA ILE A 114 -20.18 1.03 -14.50
C ILE A 114 -20.85 0.16 -15.55
N ASP A 115 -20.17 -0.89 -15.98
CA ASP A 115 -20.66 -1.92 -16.90
C ASP A 115 -20.64 -3.28 -16.18
N LEU A 116 -21.74 -3.62 -15.52
CA LEU A 116 -21.85 -4.85 -14.75
C LEU A 116 -21.82 -6.12 -15.61
N PRO A 117 -22.46 -6.16 -16.82
CA PRO A 117 -22.34 -7.31 -17.72
C PRO A 117 -20.89 -7.64 -18.09
N ASN A 118 -20.07 -6.63 -18.35
CA ASN A 118 -18.65 -6.79 -18.67
C ASN A 118 -17.76 -6.77 -17.42
N ARG A 119 -18.31 -6.53 -16.22
CA ARG A 119 -17.59 -6.45 -14.94
C ARG A 119 -16.48 -5.41 -14.95
N VAL A 120 -16.79 -4.23 -15.45
CA VAL A 120 -15.84 -3.12 -15.60
C VAL A 120 -16.42 -1.86 -14.97
N ALA A 121 -15.57 -1.03 -14.39
CA ALA A 121 -15.90 0.34 -14.05
C ALA A 121 -14.78 1.27 -14.51
N ARG A 122 -15.13 2.47 -14.99
CA ARG A 122 -14.20 3.55 -15.27
C ARG A 122 -14.34 4.62 -14.20
N VAL A 123 -13.22 5.03 -13.64
CA VAL A 123 -13.19 5.94 -12.49
C VAL A 123 -12.09 6.98 -12.65
N GLU A 124 -12.24 8.14 -12.00
CA GLU A 124 -11.18 9.14 -11.90
C GLU A 124 -10.11 8.68 -10.86
N ALA A 125 -8.86 9.04 -11.11
CA ALA A 125 -7.69 8.54 -10.34
C ALA A 125 -7.68 8.93 -8.85
N GLY A 126 -8.38 9.99 -8.48
CA GLY A 126 -8.48 10.47 -7.09
C GLY A 126 -9.59 9.82 -6.27
N ILE A 127 -10.38 8.89 -6.83
CA ILE A 127 -11.36 8.14 -6.04
C ILE A 127 -10.64 7.25 -5.04
N THR A 128 -11.20 7.08 -3.84
CA THR A 128 -10.62 6.16 -2.87
C THR A 128 -10.78 4.70 -3.32
N ASN A 129 -9.85 3.86 -2.97
CA ASN A 129 -9.91 2.43 -3.28
C ASN A 129 -11.26 1.83 -2.82
N SER A 130 -11.64 2.03 -1.55
CA SER A 130 -12.92 1.56 -1.00
C SER A 130 -14.14 2.21 -1.65
N GLY A 131 -14.02 3.42 -2.20
CA GLY A 131 -15.09 4.13 -2.91
C GLY A 131 -15.54 3.40 -4.17
N ILE A 132 -14.64 2.68 -4.84
CA ILE A 132 -14.98 1.85 -6.00
C ILE A 132 -15.88 0.70 -5.57
N THR A 133 -15.50 -0.04 -4.52
CA THR A 133 -16.31 -1.13 -3.96
C THR A 133 -17.68 -0.61 -3.49
N GLN A 134 -17.72 0.54 -2.78
CA GLN A 134 -18.98 1.13 -2.31
C GLN A 134 -19.94 1.44 -3.47
N ALA A 135 -19.43 1.89 -4.62
CA ALA A 135 -20.24 2.21 -5.79
C ALA A 135 -20.89 0.98 -6.43
N VAL A 136 -20.31 -0.23 -6.27
CA VAL A 136 -20.79 -1.46 -6.92
C VAL A 136 -21.33 -2.51 -5.95
N ALA A 137 -21.14 -2.33 -4.63
CA ALA A 137 -21.55 -3.30 -3.61
C ALA A 137 -23.06 -3.63 -3.63
N GLY A 138 -23.92 -2.63 -3.90
CA GLY A 138 -25.36 -2.83 -4.04
C GLY A 138 -25.76 -3.77 -5.19
N HIS A 139 -24.84 -4.07 -6.09
CA HIS A 139 -25.02 -4.99 -7.23
C HIS A 139 -24.32 -6.35 -6.99
N GLY A 140 -23.75 -6.58 -5.81
CA GLY A 140 -23.04 -7.81 -5.47
C GLY A 140 -21.65 -7.92 -6.11
N PHE A 141 -20.99 -6.77 -6.39
CA PHE A 141 -19.65 -6.71 -6.93
C PHE A 141 -18.70 -5.95 -6.00
N PHE A 142 -17.39 -6.12 -6.18
CA PHE A 142 -16.35 -5.40 -5.47
C PHE A 142 -15.09 -5.22 -6.31
N TYR A 143 -14.24 -4.29 -5.91
CA TYR A 143 -12.87 -4.10 -6.42
C TYR A 143 -11.91 -4.79 -5.45
N ALA A 144 -11.13 -5.75 -5.96
CA ALA A 144 -10.43 -6.70 -5.11
C ALA A 144 -9.18 -6.17 -4.38
N PRO A 145 -8.31 -5.34 -4.96
CA PRO A 145 -7.16 -4.80 -4.23
C PRO A 145 -7.60 -4.03 -2.98
N ASP A 146 -7.02 -4.37 -1.83
CA ASP A 146 -7.45 -3.86 -0.53
C ASP A 146 -6.29 -3.41 0.38
N PRO A 147 -5.46 -2.47 -0.09
CA PRO A 147 -4.37 -1.97 0.75
C PRO A 147 -4.88 -1.51 2.12
N SER A 148 -4.08 -1.61 3.16
CA SER A 148 -4.47 -1.25 4.54
C SER A 148 -5.03 0.18 4.63
N SER A 149 -4.59 1.06 3.74
CA SER A 149 -5.07 2.45 3.59
C SER A 149 -6.29 2.63 2.68
N GLN A 150 -7.00 1.57 2.27
CA GLN A 150 -8.07 1.58 1.25
C GLN A 150 -9.17 2.64 1.47
N ILE A 151 -9.42 3.05 2.70
CA ILE A 151 -10.40 4.08 3.03
C ILE A 151 -9.93 5.50 2.67
N ALA A 152 -8.63 5.69 2.46
CA ALA A 152 -8.00 6.97 2.20
C ALA A 152 -7.20 6.98 0.89
N CYS A 153 -6.41 5.93 0.57
CA CYS A 153 -5.60 5.87 -0.63
C CYS A 153 -6.45 5.96 -1.91
N THR A 154 -5.88 6.51 -2.96
CA THR A 154 -6.57 6.70 -4.24
C THR A 154 -6.16 5.63 -5.24
N VAL A 155 -7.06 5.29 -6.19
CA VAL A 155 -6.77 4.29 -7.20
C VAL A 155 -5.59 4.69 -8.09
N GLY A 156 -5.40 5.98 -8.38
CA GLY A 156 -4.23 6.46 -9.13
C GLY A 156 -2.91 6.24 -8.38
N GLY A 157 -2.94 6.39 -7.04
CA GLY A 157 -1.80 6.02 -6.19
C GLY A 157 -1.55 4.51 -6.19
N ASN A 158 -2.63 3.70 -6.13
CA ASN A 158 -2.50 2.24 -6.21
C ASN A 158 -1.90 1.79 -7.55
N VAL A 159 -2.29 2.41 -8.66
CA VAL A 159 -1.67 2.17 -9.99
C VAL A 159 -0.20 2.55 -9.96
N ALA A 160 0.16 3.70 -9.39
CA ALA A 160 1.54 4.19 -9.37
C ALA A 160 2.50 3.23 -8.64
N THR A 161 2.08 2.62 -7.53
CA THR A 161 2.93 1.70 -6.73
C THR A 161 2.65 0.23 -6.97
N ASN A 162 1.65 -0.12 -7.80
CA ASN A 162 1.14 -1.49 -7.93
C ASN A 162 0.72 -2.06 -6.57
N SER A 163 -0.04 -1.29 -5.79
CA SER A 163 -0.40 -1.62 -4.41
C SER A 163 -1.02 -3.00 -4.27
N GLY A 164 -0.71 -3.64 -3.16
CA GLY A 164 -1.27 -4.91 -2.72
C GLY A 164 -2.30 -4.76 -1.59
N GLY A 165 -2.29 -5.72 -0.65
CA GLY A 165 -3.18 -5.80 0.50
C GLY A 165 -3.37 -7.22 0.99
N ALA A 166 -4.20 -7.41 2.03
CA ALA A 166 -4.39 -8.70 2.70
C ALA A 166 -4.95 -9.81 1.79
N HIS A 167 -5.73 -9.44 0.76
CA HIS A 167 -6.38 -10.40 -0.14
C HIS A 167 -5.58 -10.66 -1.43
N CYS A 168 -4.36 -10.14 -1.54
CA CYS A 168 -3.52 -10.32 -2.73
C CYS A 168 -3.09 -11.76 -2.97
N LEU A 169 -2.97 -12.57 -1.92
CA LEU A 169 -2.69 -14.00 -2.04
C LEU A 169 -3.66 -14.69 -3.02
N LYS A 170 -4.95 -14.38 -2.95
CA LYS A 170 -5.97 -14.97 -3.82
C LYS A 170 -6.21 -14.17 -5.10
N TYR A 171 -6.25 -12.86 -5.00
CA TYR A 171 -6.72 -12.01 -6.08
C TYR A 171 -5.61 -11.33 -6.89
N GLY A 172 -4.39 -11.33 -6.36
CA GLY A 172 -3.28 -10.58 -6.93
C GLY A 172 -3.29 -9.11 -6.50
N VAL A 173 -2.31 -8.37 -6.98
CA VAL A 173 -2.10 -6.94 -6.72
C VAL A 173 -2.84 -6.07 -7.74
N THR A 174 -2.69 -4.77 -7.68
CA THR A 174 -3.39 -3.79 -8.53
C THR A 174 -3.30 -4.12 -10.03
N THR A 175 -2.15 -4.55 -10.54
CA THR A 175 -1.95 -4.90 -11.97
C THR A 175 -2.93 -5.96 -12.47
N ASN A 176 -3.38 -6.88 -11.61
CA ASN A 176 -4.31 -7.94 -11.98
C ASN A 176 -5.76 -7.43 -12.20
N HIS A 177 -6.02 -6.18 -11.82
CA HIS A 177 -7.36 -5.60 -11.80
C HIS A 177 -7.49 -4.30 -12.60
N ILE A 178 -6.42 -3.81 -13.24
CA ILE A 178 -6.46 -2.66 -14.12
C ILE A 178 -6.52 -3.14 -15.56
N LEU A 179 -7.48 -2.64 -16.32
CA LEU A 179 -7.69 -2.94 -17.73
C LEU A 179 -7.20 -1.82 -18.64
N GLY A 180 -7.20 -0.59 -18.15
CA GLY A 180 -6.74 0.57 -18.89
C GLY A 180 -6.55 1.80 -18.00
N VAL A 181 -5.78 2.75 -18.52
CA VAL A 181 -5.55 4.05 -17.89
C VAL A 181 -5.59 5.17 -18.90
N ARG A 182 -6.07 6.33 -18.48
CA ARG A 182 -5.81 7.60 -19.16
C ARG A 182 -4.65 8.28 -18.46
N LEU A 183 -3.59 8.56 -19.20
CA LEU A 183 -2.32 9.06 -18.72
C LEU A 183 -2.02 10.42 -19.36
N VAL A 184 -1.47 11.34 -18.59
CA VAL A 184 -0.94 12.60 -19.10
C VAL A 184 0.58 12.57 -18.98
N LEU A 185 1.28 12.69 -20.11
CA LEU A 185 2.75 12.78 -20.17
C LEU A 185 3.24 14.15 -19.69
N MET A 186 4.54 14.24 -19.41
CA MET A 186 5.12 15.48 -18.85
C MET A 186 5.00 16.68 -19.81
N ASP A 187 5.00 16.44 -21.14
CA ASP A 187 4.78 17.47 -22.14
C ASP A 187 3.29 17.86 -22.32
N GLY A 188 2.39 17.26 -21.53
CA GLY A 188 0.96 17.50 -21.54
C GLY A 188 0.19 16.68 -22.57
N GLU A 189 0.81 15.76 -23.30
CA GLU A 189 0.09 14.83 -24.17
C GLU A 189 -0.80 13.89 -23.35
N ILE A 190 -2.04 13.68 -23.80
CA ILE A 190 -3.00 12.78 -23.18
C ILE A 190 -3.04 11.51 -24.01
N ILE A 191 -2.80 10.37 -23.37
CA ILE A 191 -2.83 9.05 -24.01
C ILE A 191 -3.73 8.09 -23.24
N ASP A 192 -4.42 7.21 -23.97
CA ASP A 192 -5.18 6.09 -23.42
C ASP A 192 -4.40 4.79 -23.66
N ILE A 193 -4.20 3.99 -22.62
CA ILE A 193 -3.50 2.70 -22.65
C ILE A 193 -4.44 1.63 -22.12
N GLY A 194 -4.57 0.49 -22.82
CA GLY A 194 -5.52 -0.57 -22.50
C GLY A 194 -6.94 -0.25 -22.97
N GLY A 195 -7.95 -0.83 -22.33
CA GLY A 195 -9.36 -0.69 -22.71
C GLY A 195 -10.28 -1.38 -21.72
N ASP A 196 -11.45 -1.84 -22.20
CA ASP A 196 -12.45 -2.54 -21.38
C ASP A 196 -12.29 -4.07 -21.46
N TYR A 197 -11.13 -4.56 -21.92
CA TYR A 197 -10.82 -5.96 -22.18
C TYR A 197 -9.45 -6.34 -21.59
N LEU A 198 -9.26 -7.63 -21.34
CA LEU A 198 -8.09 -8.17 -20.65
C LEU A 198 -6.80 -8.14 -21.49
N ASP A 199 -6.93 -8.20 -22.81
CA ASP A 199 -5.78 -8.35 -23.71
C ASP A 199 -5.75 -7.19 -24.70
N ALA A 200 -4.76 -6.32 -24.57
CA ALA A 200 -4.56 -5.19 -25.48
C ALA A 200 -3.67 -5.60 -26.66
N PRO A 201 -3.96 -5.14 -27.88
CA PRO A 201 -3.11 -5.41 -29.03
C PRO A 201 -1.75 -4.69 -28.91
N GLY A 202 -0.66 -5.39 -29.21
CA GLY A 202 0.69 -4.84 -29.23
C GLY A 202 1.47 -5.08 -27.93
N TYR A 203 2.36 -4.13 -27.57
CA TYR A 203 3.14 -4.21 -26.34
C TYR A 203 2.25 -3.96 -25.12
N ASP A 204 2.53 -4.64 -24.02
CA ASP A 204 1.88 -4.42 -22.74
C ASP A 204 2.40 -3.13 -22.08
N LEU A 205 1.97 -1.98 -22.60
CA LEU A 205 2.32 -0.68 -22.04
C LEU A 205 1.64 -0.44 -20.69
N LEU A 206 0.55 -1.14 -20.41
CA LEU A 206 -0.14 -1.03 -19.12
C LEU A 206 0.75 -1.55 -17.98
N ALA A 207 1.42 -2.70 -18.19
CA ALA A 207 2.39 -3.24 -17.24
C ALA A 207 3.60 -2.31 -17.03
N LEU A 208 3.97 -1.48 -18.02
CA LEU A 208 5.02 -0.48 -17.86
C LEU A 208 4.57 0.70 -16.97
N ILE A 209 3.30 1.09 -17.04
CA ILE A 209 2.76 2.24 -16.29
C ILE A 209 2.45 1.85 -14.85
N ILE A 210 1.88 0.66 -14.63
CA ILE A 210 1.54 0.18 -13.27
C ILE A 210 2.85 -0.11 -12.52
N GLY A 211 3.03 0.54 -11.37
CA GLY A 211 4.27 0.46 -10.58
C GLY A 211 5.37 1.43 -11.04
N SER A 212 5.07 2.35 -11.98
CA SER A 212 6.04 3.38 -12.42
C SER A 212 6.22 4.55 -11.44
N GLU A 213 5.49 4.55 -10.34
CA GLU A 213 5.53 5.58 -9.28
C GLU A 213 5.30 7.02 -9.80
N GLY A 214 4.52 7.15 -10.90
CA GLY A 214 4.23 8.45 -11.52
C GLY A 214 5.38 9.03 -12.34
N GLN A 215 6.48 8.31 -12.54
CA GLN A 215 7.65 8.82 -13.26
C GLN A 215 7.48 8.85 -14.79
N LEU A 216 6.56 8.04 -15.32
CA LEU A 216 6.26 7.99 -16.75
C LEU A 216 5.10 8.88 -17.18
N GLY A 217 4.37 9.42 -16.22
CA GLY A 217 3.23 10.31 -16.45
C GLY A 217 2.24 10.28 -15.28
N VAL A 218 1.20 11.08 -15.37
CA VAL A 218 0.17 11.22 -14.34
C VAL A 218 -1.11 10.53 -14.79
N VAL A 219 -1.51 9.46 -14.10
CA VAL A 219 -2.77 8.75 -14.36
C VAL A 219 -3.93 9.60 -13.87
N THR A 220 -4.91 9.86 -14.73
CA THR A 220 -6.09 10.68 -14.43
C THR A 220 -7.40 9.91 -14.39
N GLU A 221 -7.49 8.81 -15.16
CA GLU A 221 -8.62 7.90 -15.14
C GLU A 221 -8.12 6.46 -15.19
N VAL A 222 -8.90 5.56 -14.61
CA VAL A 222 -8.56 4.13 -14.51
C VAL A 222 -9.78 3.30 -14.87
N THR A 223 -9.58 2.30 -15.72
CA THR A 223 -10.56 1.25 -16.01
C THR A 223 -10.22 0.04 -15.17
N VAL A 224 -11.11 -0.33 -14.25
CA VAL A 224 -10.92 -1.41 -13.27
C VAL A 224 -11.81 -2.61 -13.57
N ARG A 225 -11.29 -3.81 -13.29
CA ARG A 225 -12.04 -5.05 -13.30
C ARG A 225 -12.79 -5.22 -11.98
N LEU A 226 -14.07 -5.59 -12.07
CA LEU A 226 -14.93 -5.89 -10.93
C LEU A 226 -15.06 -7.40 -10.75
N LEU A 227 -15.02 -7.86 -9.50
CA LEU A 227 -15.28 -9.24 -9.15
C LEU A 227 -16.65 -9.37 -8.47
N LYS A 228 -17.31 -10.52 -8.68
CA LYS A 228 -18.52 -10.85 -7.93
C LYS A 228 -18.14 -11.17 -6.48
N ALA A 229 -18.89 -10.61 -5.52
CA ALA A 229 -18.69 -10.91 -4.11
C ALA A 229 -18.93 -12.41 -3.84
N ALA A 230 -18.10 -12.98 -2.97
CA ALA A 230 -18.29 -14.35 -2.49
C ALA A 230 -19.57 -14.46 -1.65
N GLU A 231 -20.12 -15.67 -1.55
CA GLU A 231 -21.32 -15.94 -0.74
C GLU A 231 -21.04 -15.75 0.76
N GLY A 232 -19.83 -16.14 1.21
CA GLY A 232 -19.37 -15.97 2.57
C GLY A 232 -17.85 -15.92 2.69
N ALA A 233 -17.37 -15.48 3.84
CA ALA A 233 -15.98 -15.52 4.24
C ALA A 233 -15.87 -15.81 5.74
N ARG A 234 -14.88 -16.58 6.16
CA ARG A 234 -14.69 -16.92 7.57
C ARG A 234 -13.20 -16.97 7.93
N PRO A 235 -12.74 -16.14 8.86
CA PRO A 235 -11.39 -16.20 9.41
C PRO A 235 -11.28 -17.25 10.51
N MET A 236 -10.06 -17.79 10.61
CA MET A 236 -9.61 -18.65 11.70
C MET A 236 -8.33 -18.08 12.31
N LEU A 237 -8.22 -18.12 13.62
CA LEU A 237 -7.01 -17.78 14.37
C LEU A 237 -6.23 -19.06 14.67
N LEU A 238 -4.92 -19.05 14.38
CA LEU A 238 -3.99 -20.11 14.74
C LEU A 238 -2.85 -19.48 15.55
N GLY A 239 -2.76 -19.80 16.83
CA GLY A 239 -1.72 -19.30 17.73
C GLY A 239 -0.62 -20.35 17.94
N PHE A 240 0.65 -19.93 17.93
CA PHE A 240 1.81 -20.80 18.03
C PHE A 240 2.80 -20.29 19.08
N ASP A 241 3.52 -21.23 19.73
CA ASP A 241 4.57 -20.93 20.70
C ASP A 241 5.93 -20.54 20.08
N SER A 242 5.98 -20.50 18.73
CA SER A 242 7.17 -20.02 17.99
C SER A 242 6.79 -19.50 16.61
N SER A 243 7.56 -18.53 16.11
CA SER A 243 7.45 -18.04 14.74
C SER A 243 7.79 -19.11 13.70
N ASP A 244 8.67 -20.06 14.04
CA ASP A 244 9.03 -21.22 13.21
C ASP A 244 7.83 -22.13 12.93
N ALA A 245 7.08 -22.47 13.96
CA ALA A 245 5.87 -23.28 13.82
C ALA A 245 4.82 -22.56 12.97
N ALA A 246 4.61 -21.25 13.20
CA ALA A 246 3.72 -20.44 12.39
C ALA A 246 4.17 -20.37 10.92
N GLY A 247 5.44 -20.09 10.66
CA GLY A 247 6.01 -20.04 9.30
C GLY A 247 5.92 -21.40 8.58
N GLY A 248 6.18 -22.50 9.30
CA GLY A 248 6.01 -23.87 8.81
C GLY A 248 4.56 -24.13 8.41
N CYS A 249 3.58 -23.72 9.25
CA CYS A 249 2.16 -23.86 8.96
C CYS A 249 1.76 -23.08 7.70
N VAL A 250 2.23 -21.84 7.53
CA VAL A 250 2.02 -21.05 6.29
C VAL A 250 2.49 -21.84 5.06
N ALA A 251 3.74 -22.32 5.10
CA ALA A 251 4.31 -23.10 3.99
C ALA A 251 3.52 -24.40 3.75
N GLY A 252 3.08 -25.09 4.81
CA GLY A 252 2.29 -26.32 4.73
C GLY A 252 0.92 -26.10 4.06
N VAL A 253 0.21 -25.04 4.42
CA VAL A 253 -1.09 -24.69 3.82
C VAL A 253 -0.95 -24.41 2.32
N ILE A 254 0.04 -23.61 1.94
CA ILE A 254 0.29 -23.29 0.52
C ILE A 254 0.77 -24.52 -0.27
N ALA A 255 1.67 -25.34 0.32
CA ALA A 255 2.15 -26.57 -0.32
C ALA A 255 1.04 -27.62 -0.55
N ALA A 256 0.01 -27.62 0.29
CA ALA A 256 -1.19 -28.46 0.10
C ALA A 256 -2.11 -27.97 -1.04
N GLY A 257 -1.76 -26.89 -1.73
CA GLY A 257 -2.56 -26.28 -2.81
C GLY A 257 -3.76 -25.49 -2.31
N ILE A 258 -3.83 -25.17 -1.02
CA ILE A 258 -4.86 -24.33 -0.45
C ILE A 258 -4.40 -22.86 -0.55
N ILE A 259 -5.20 -22.04 -1.23
CA ILE A 259 -4.95 -20.61 -1.36
C ILE A 259 -6.06 -19.89 -0.60
N PRO A 260 -5.83 -19.54 0.69
CA PRO A 260 -6.77 -18.73 1.45
C PRO A 260 -6.98 -17.36 0.79
N VAL A 261 -8.08 -16.68 1.12
CA VAL A 261 -8.26 -15.30 0.64
C VAL A 261 -7.29 -14.36 1.34
N ALA A 262 -6.96 -14.62 2.60
CA ALA A 262 -5.91 -13.96 3.35
C ALA A 262 -5.17 -14.95 4.25
N LEU A 263 -3.88 -14.74 4.46
CA LEU A 263 -3.05 -15.46 5.41
C LEU A 263 -2.04 -14.46 5.99
N GLU A 264 -2.37 -13.94 7.18
CA GLU A 264 -1.69 -12.85 7.86
C GLU A 264 -0.91 -13.34 9.06
N PHE A 265 0.25 -12.75 9.31
CA PHE A 265 1.10 -13.06 10.46
C PHE A 265 1.19 -11.86 11.41
N MET A 266 1.22 -12.14 12.71
CA MET A 266 1.51 -11.17 13.77
C MET A 266 2.41 -11.83 14.81
N ASP A 267 3.51 -11.18 15.20
CA ASP A 267 4.33 -11.61 16.34
C ASP A 267 3.75 -11.15 17.69
N ARG A 268 4.32 -11.65 18.80
CA ARG A 268 3.84 -11.32 20.15
C ARG A 268 3.76 -9.81 20.42
N PRO A 269 4.78 -8.96 20.09
CA PRO A 269 4.65 -7.51 20.26
C PRO A 269 3.44 -6.93 19.52
N ALA A 270 3.23 -7.33 18.28
CA ALA A 270 2.10 -6.87 17.46
C ALA A 270 0.75 -7.34 18.01
N ILE A 271 0.64 -8.61 18.46
CA ILE A 271 -0.58 -9.17 19.06
C ILE A 271 -0.99 -8.34 20.28
N HIS A 272 -0.05 -8.10 21.21
CA HIS A 272 -0.33 -7.36 22.45
C HIS A 272 -0.77 -5.91 22.18
N VAL A 273 -0.08 -5.22 21.26
CA VAL A 273 -0.44 -3.83 20.92
C VAL A 273 -1.82 -3.75 20.30
N CYS A 274 -2.13 -4.63 19.35
CA CYS A 274 -3.42 -4.64 18.68
C CYS A 274 -4.56 -5.02 19.65
N GLU A 275 -4.35 -6.01 20.50
CA GLU A 275 -5.35 -6.43 21.49
C GLU A 275 -5.63 -5.32 22.50
N HIS A 276 -4.58 -4.65 22.98
CA HIS A 276 -4.74 -3.51 23.90
C HIS A 276 -5.50 -2.34 23.25
N PHE A 277 -5.29 -2.11 21.95
CA PHE A 277 -5.87 -0.98 21.23
C PHE A 277 -7.36 -1.17 20.87
N VAL A 278 -7.76 -2.39 20.44
CA VAL A 278 -9.12 -2.62 19.89
C VAL A 278 -9.87 -3.78 20.55
N ALA A 279 -9.27 -4.53 21.47
CA ALA A 279 -9.84 -5.70 22.12
C ALA A 279 -10.44 -6.70 21.10
N ALA A 280 -9.59 -7.14 20.14
CA ALA A 280 -9.99 -8.03 19.05
C ALA A 280 -10.30 -9.47 19.51
N GLY A 281 -9.87 -9.86 20.70
CA GLY A 281 -9.97 -11.21 21.23
C GLY A 281 -8.79 -12.10 20.83
N TYR A 282 -7.64 -11.51 20.58
CA TYR A 282 -6.43 -12.24 20.23
C TYR A 282 -5.84 -12.96 21.44
N PRO A 283 -5.27 -14.19 21.27
CA PRO A 283 -4.58 -14.88 22.33
C PRO A 283 -3.27 -14.16 22.68
N LEU A 284 -3.07 -13.85 23.98
CA LEU A 284 -1.88 -13.10 24.43
C LEU A 284 -0.71 -14.03 24.85
N ASP A 285 -0.98 -15.32 25.06
CA ASP A 285 0.00 -16.29 25.56
C ASP A 285 0.70 -17.06 24.42
N VAL A 286 0.74 -16.48 23.20
CA VAL A 286 1.41 -17.07 22.03
C VAL A 286 2.54 -16.19 21.53
N GLU A 287 3.54 -16.78 20.85
CA GLU A 287 4.62 -16.04 20.21
C GLU A 287 4.27 -15.53 18.81
N ALA A 288 3.39 -16.25 18.12
CA ALA A 288 2.94 -15.88 16.78
C ALA A 288 1.46 -16.23 16.59
N LEU A 289 0.77 -15.39 15.84
CA LEU A 289 -0.63 -15.54 15.46
C LEU A 289 -0.75 -15.50 13.93
N LEU A 290 -1.44 -16.50 13.37
CA LEU A 290 -1.91 -16.45 12.00
C LEU A 290 -3.41 -16.15 11.97
N ILE A 291 -3.81 -15.28 11.05
CA ILE A 291 -5.21 -15.06 10.66
C ILE A 291 -5.36 -15.65 9.26
N VAL A 292 -6.12 -16.75 9.16
CA VAL A 292 -6.35 -17.45 7.90
C VAL A 292 -7.80 -17.26 7.51
N GLU A 293 -8.09 -16.58 6.42
CA GLU A 293 -9.48 -16.41 5.95
C GLU A 293 -9.71 -17.20 4.68
N VAL A 294 -10.81 -17.95 4.65
CA VAL A 294 -11.31 -18.64 3.46
C VAL A 294 -12.67 -18.09 3.07
N GLN A 295 -13.04 -18.24 1.81
CA GLN A 295 -14.31 -17.78 1.28
C GLN A 295 -14.89 -18.73 0.24
N GLY A 296 -16.21 -18.75 0.12
CA GLY A 296 -16.97 -19.61 -0.78
C GLY A 296 -18.39 -19.79 -0.28
N SER A 297 -19.03 -20.90 -0.66
CA SER A 297 -20.23 -21.40 -0.02
C SER A 297 -19.91 -21.94 1.39
N GLU A 298 -20.92 -22.11 2.23
CA GLU A 298 -20.75 -22.60 3.61
C GLU A 298 -20.00 -23.95 3.65
N ASP A 299 -20.38 -24.91 2.77
CA ASP A 299 -19.75 -26.23 2.68
C ASP A 299 -18.27 -26.17 2.22
N GLU A 300 -17.95 -25.24 1.30
CA GLU A 300 -16.58 -25.00 0.85
C GLU A 300 -15.73 -24.43 1.97
N ILE A 301 -16.26 -23.42 2.69
CA ILE A 301 -15.60 -22.80 3.83
C ILE A 301 -15.29 -23.85 4.92
N ASP A 302 -16.27 -24.65 5.31
CA ASP A 302 -16.08 -25.69 6.34
C ASP A 302 -15.04 -26.71 5.91
N THR A 303 -15.11 -27.20 4.67
CA THR A 303 -14.13 -28.15 4.12
C THR A 303 -12.70 -27.58 4.12
N LEU A 304 -12.54 -26.31 3.73
CA LEU A 304 -11.23 -25.66 3.70
C LEU A 304 -10.69 -25.44 5.12
N LEU A 305 -11.53 -24.99 6.06
CA LEU A 305 -11.12 -24.78 7.46
C LEU A 305 -10.77 -26.12 8.15
N GLU A 306 -11.44 -27.23 7.81
CA GLU A 306 -11.05 -28.55 8.29
C GLU A 306 -9.66 -28.94 7.81
N LYS A 307 -9.40 -28.89 6.50
CA LYS A 307 -8.09 -29.19 5.93
C LYS A 307 -6.97 -28.33 6.49
N ILE A 308 -7.22 -27.01 6.66
CA ILE A 308 -6.24 -26.09 7.27
C ILE A 308 -5.99 -26.50 8.73
N SER A 309 -7.03 -26.89 9.48
CA SER A 309 -6.87 -27.36 10.85
C SER A 309 -6.03 -28.64 10.94
N GLU A 310 -6.25 -29.59 10.03
CA GLU A 310 -5.44 -30.83 9.96
C GLU A 310 -3.97 -30.51 9.70
N ILE A 311 -3.66 -29.64 8.72
CA ILE A 311 -2.30 -29.19 8.44
C ILE A 311 -1.68 -28.48 9.64
N ALA A 312 -2.43 -27.61 10.29
CA ALA A 312 -1.94 -26.85 11.45
C ALA A 312 -1.51 -27.76 12.60
N MET A 313 -2.18 -28.91 12.80
CA MET A 313 -1.82 -29.90 13.85
C MET A 313 -0.39 -30.44 13.71
N ASP A 314 0.16 -30.50 12.51
CA ASP A 314 1.56 -30.92 12.28
C ASP A 314 2.58 -29.92 12.88
N TYR A 315 2.13 -28.69 13.18
CA TYR A 315 2.93 -27.61 13.72
C TYR A 315 2.58 -27.28 15.19
N ASN A 316 1.79 -28.10 15.86
CA ASN A 316 1.42 -28.02 17.27
C ASN A 316 0.88 -26.62 17.69
N PRO A 317 -0.24 -26.14 17.12
CA PRO A 317 -0.82 -24.86 17.50
C PRO A 317 -1.30 -24.88 18.95
N ALA A 318 -0.94 -23.84 19.71
CA ALA A 318 -1.45 -23.64 21.08
C ALA A 318 -2.93 -23.20 21.09
N VAL A 319 -3.35 -22.50 20.01
CA VAL A 319 -4.73 -22.02 19.83
C VAL A 319 -5.19 -22.30 18.40
N MET A 320 -6.38 -22.85 18.27
CA MET A 320 -7.14 -22.90 17.02
C MET A 320 -8.55 -22.42 17.28
N HIS A 321 -8.95 -21.33 16.65
CA HIS A 321 -10.27 -20.73 16.85
C HIS A 321 -10.87 -20.31 15.51
N ARG A 322 -12.01 -20.90 15.12
CA ARG A 322 -12.80 -20.53 13.94
C ARG A 322 -13.84 -19.49 14.35
N SER A 323 -13.92 -18.39 13.63
CA SER A 323 -14.98 -17.40 13.88
C SER A 323 -16.36 -18.02 13.77
N GLN A 324 -17.24 -17.70 14.74
CA GLN A 324 -18.58 -18.26 14.86
C GLN A 324 -19.67 -17.32 14.35
N SER A 325 -19.32 -16.06 14.06
CA SER A 325 -20.27 -15.07 13.56
C SER A 325 -19.63 -13.99 12.70
N PRO A 326 -20.41 -13.29 11.87
CA PRO A 326 -19.93 -12.13 11.11
C PRO A 326 -19.35 -11.02 12.01
N GLU A 327 -19.93 -10.81 13.19
CA GLU A 327 -19.47 -9.81 14.17
C GLU A 327 -18.08 -10.17 14.71
N GLU A 328 -17.85 -11.45 14.99
CA GLU A 328 -16.56 -11.95 15.43
C GLU A 328 -15.52 -11.85 14.30
N SER A 329 -15.88 -12.22 13.08
CA SER A 329 -15.03 -12.04 11.90
C SER A 329 -14.61 -10.58 11.73
N ALA A 330 -15.56 -9.66 11.83
CA ALA A 330 -15.29 -8.22 11.74
C ALA A 330 -14.36 -7.73 12.86
N LYS A 331 -14.49 -8.29 14.07
CA LYS A 331 -13.66 -7.95 15.23
C LYS A 331 -12.21 -8.42 15.05
N ILE A 332 -12.00 -9.64 14.55
CA ILE A 332 -10.67 -10.19 14.21
C ILE A 332 -10.00 -9.27 13.19
N TRP A 333 -10.67 -8.93 12.09
CA TRP A 333 -10.12 -8.03 11.08
C TRP A 333 -9.89 -6.61 11.56
N LYS A 334 -10.73 -6.12 12.48
CA LYS A 334 -10.53 -4.80 13.09
C LYS A 334 -9.18 -4.72 13.81
N GLY A 335 -8.77 -5.78 14.53
CA GLY A 335 -7.47 -5.87 15.17
C GLY A 335 -6.32 -5.78 14.17
N ARG A 336 -6.35 -6.60 13.12
CA ARG A 336 -5.30 -6.61 12.08
C ARG A 336 -5.22 -5.27 11.32
N LYS A 337 -6.37 -4.70 10.94
CA LYS A 337 -6.42 -3.41 10.23
C LYS A 337 -5.99 -2.21 11.09
N ALA A 338 -6.13 -2.31 12.41
CA ALA A 338 -5.72 -1.27 13.35
C ALA A 338 -4.21 -1.27 13.65
N ALA A 339 -3.47 -2.28 13.23
CA ALA A 339 -2.10 -2.55 13.64
C ALA A 339 -1.13 -1.36 13.47
N PHE A 340 -1.09 -0.75 12.29
CA PHE A 340 -0.23 0.42 12.03
C PHE A 340 -0.60 1.61 12.94
N GLY A 341 -1.89 1.87 13.12
CA GLY A 341 -2.38 2.91 14.02
C GLY A 341 -2.08 2.62 15.49
N ALA A 342 -2.23 1.38 15.91
CA ALA A 342 -1.97 0.93 17.26
C ALA A 342 -0.47 1.08 17.62
N ILE A 343 0.42 0.63 16.75
CA ILE A 343 1.87 0.76 16.91
C ILE A 343 2.30 2.24 16.87
N GLY A 344 1.73 3.04 15.96
CA GLY A 344 1.99 4.46 15.87
C GLY A 344 1.58 5.29 17.09
N GLN A 345 0.75 4.76 17.99
CA GLN A 345 0.46 5.38 19.29
C GLN A 345 1.55 5.11 20.33
N LEU A 346 2.33 4.05 20.17
CA LEU A 346 3.42 3.71 21.09
C LEU A 346 4.72 4.41 20.71
N SER A 347 5.05 4.43 19.43
CA SER A 347 6.30 4.95 18.91
C SER A 347 6.15 5.30 17.43
N ASP A 348 7.01 6.20 16.93
CA ASP A 348 7.26 6.26 15.51
C ASP A 348 7.79 4.91 15.02
N TYR A 349 7.53 4.56 13.77
CA TYR A 349 8.05 3.33 13.17
C TYR A 349 8.55 3.58 11.75
N TYR A 350 9.54 2.78 11.36
CA TYR A 350 10.05 2.69 9.99
C TYR A 350 9.58 1.35 9.43
N CYS A 351 8.69 1.39 8.44
CA CYS A 351 8.05 0.19 7.89
C CYS A 351 8.81 -0.31 6.67
N MET A 352 9.32 -1.52 6.71
CA MET A 352 9.91 -2.18 5.55
C MET A 352 8.84 -2.91 4.72
N ASP A 353 9.20 -3.26 3.48
CA ASP A 353 8.27 -3.84 2.51
C ASP A 353 9.00 -4.88 1.61
N GLY A 354 9.90 -5.63 2.20
CA GLY A 354 10.65 -6.65 1.47
C GLY A 354 9.82 -7.89 1.18
N VAL A 355 10.07 -8.53 0.04
CA VAL A 355 9.45 -9.81 -0.32
C VAL A 355 10.48 -10.91 -0.25
N ILE A 356 10.06 -12.10 0.20
CA ILE A 356 10.89 -13.30 0.26
C ILE A 356 10.14 -14.53 -0.27
N PRO A 357 10.83 -15.56 -0.76
CA PRO A 357 10.21 -16.87 -0.99
C PRO A 357 9.67 -17.44 0.33
N LEU A 358 8.46 -18.01 0.32
CA LEU A 358 7.80 -18.56 1.52
C LEU A 358 8.67 -19.58 2.28
N SER A 359 9.44 -20.40 1.58
CA SER A 359 10.36 -21.35 2.18
C SER A 359 11.50 -20.72 2.98
N LYS A 360 11.63 -19.38 2.97
CA LYS A 360 12.65 -18.62 3.70
C LYS A 360 12.07 -17.80 4.85
N LEU A 361 10.74 -17.91 5.10
CA LEU A 361 10.04 -17.07 6.06
C LEU A 361 10.64 -17.13 7.46
N THR A 362 10.81 -18.33 8.03
CA THR A 362 11.44 -18.55 9.34
C THR A 362 12.82 -17.91 9.41
N LYS A 363 13.70 -18.22 8.43
CA LYS A 363 15.04 -17.66 8.39
C LYS A 363 15.02 -16.14 8.32
N ALA A 364 14.13 -15.56 7.53
CA ALA A 364 14.01 -14.10 7.40
C ALA A 364 13.63 -13.44 8.73
N LEU A 365 12.64 -14.00 9.46
CA LEU A 365 12.20 -13.46 10.75
C LEU A 365 13.32 -13.48 11.80
N ASP A 366 14.07 -14.57 11.89
CA ASP A 366 15.23 -14.69 12.80
C ASP A 366 16.30 -13.64 12.50
N GLU A 367 16.68 -13.52 11.22
CA GLU A 367 17.70 -12.56 10.77
C GLU A 367 17.23 -11.11 10.94
N ILE A 368 15.97 -10.79 10.66
CA ILE A 368 15.37 -9.46 10.91
C ILE A 368 15.48 -9.11 12.40
N GLY A 369 15.09 -10.05 13.28
CA GLY A 369 15.22 -9.87 14.72
C GLY A 369 16.67 -9.64 15.15
N TRP A 370 17.63 -10.36 14.56
CA TRP A 370 19.05 -10.16 14.81
C TRP A 370 19.55 -8.80 14.32
N ILE A 371 19.17 -8.38 13.09
CA ILE A 371 19.52 -7.07 12.53
C ILE A 371 19.00 -5.95 13.43
N CYS A 372 17.72 -6.00 13.81
CA CYS A 372 17.13 -4.96 14.67
C CYS A 372 17.88 -4.86 16.02
N ARG A 373 18.21 -5.99 16.67
CA ARG A 373 19.02 -6.00 17.90
C ARG A 373 20.42 -5.42 17.70
N LYS A 374 21.09 -5.72 16.57
CA LYS A 374 22.39 -5.16 16.20
C LYS A 374 22.35 -3.63 16.15
N TYR A 375 21.27 -3.06 15.61
CA TYR A 375 21.06 -1.61 15.55
C TYR A 375 20.37 -1.03 16.80
N ARG A 376 20.05 -1.88 17.80
CA ARG A 376 19.39 -1.50 19.06
C ARG A 376 18.02 -0.90 18.85
N PHE A 377 17.20 -1.57 18.05
CA PHE A 377 15.79 -1.27 17.85
C PHE A 377 14.94 -2.46 18.21
N ASP A 378 13.73 -2.16 18.72
CA ASP A 378 12.65 -3.11 18.81
C ASP A 378 11.91 -3.17 17.45
N VAL A 379 11.30 -4.32 17.18
CA VAL A 379 10.55 -4.55 15.95
C VAL A 379 9.24 -5.26 16.27
N ALA A 380 8.17 -4.91 15.56
CA ALA A 380 6.93 -5.64 15.53
C ALA A 380 6.67 -6.13 14.10
N ASN A 381 6.40 -7.42 13.95
CA ASN A 381 6.18 -8.02 12.64
C ASN A 381 4.69 -8.25 12.40
N ILE A 382 4.14 -7.60 11.37
CA ILE A 382 2.74 -7.73 10.94
C ILE A 382 2.73 -7.71 9.42
N PHE A 383 2.44 -8.84 8.77
CA PHE A 383 2.65 -8.92 7.33
C PHE A 383 1.78 -9.99 6.65
N HIS A 384 1.76 -9.96 5.31
CA HIS A 384 1.07 -10.89 4.44
C HIS A 384 1.88 -12.18 4.31
N ALA A 385 1.66 -13.14 5.22
CA ALA A 385 2.47 -14.35 5.27
C ALA A 385 2.27 -15.25 4.05
N GLY A 386 1.08 -15.21 3.45
CA GLY A 386 0.73 -16.09 2.34
C GLY A 386 1.47 -15.82 1.03
N ASP A 387 1.91 -14.59 0.79
CA ASP A 387 2.66 -14.18 -0.41
C ASP A 387 4.12 -13.76 -0.13
N GLY A 388 4.54 -13.79 1.14
CA GLY A 388 5.91 -13.50 1.55
C GLY A 388 6.26 -12.02 1.59
N ASN A 389 5.28 -11.13 1.54
CA ASN A 389 5.49 -9.68 1.66
C ASN A 389 5.57 -9.28 3.14
N LEU A 390 6.78 -8.95 3.60
CA LEU A 390 7.10 -8.67 4.99
C LEU A 390 6.97 -7.18 5.33
N HIS A 391 6.34 -6.88 6.49
CA HIS A 391 6.27 -5.53 7.03
C HIS A 391 6.81 -5.47 8.47
N PRO A 392 8.12 -5.64 8.67
CA PRO A 392 8.72 -5.35 9.98
C PRO A 392 8.62 -3.85 10.26
N LEU A 393 7.99 -3.49 11.38
CA LEU A 393 7.86 -2.14 11.88
C LEU A 393 8.98 -1.89 12.90
N ILE A 394 10.03 -1.19 12.48
CA ILE A 394 11.19 -0.89 13.32
C ILE A 394 10.84 0.34 14.16
N LEU A 395 10.78 0.19 15.47
CA LEU A 395 10.38 1.24 16.40
C LEU A 395 11.54 2.19 16.68
N TYR A 396 11.32 3.51 16.50
CA TYR A 396 12.37 4.53 16.72
C TYR A 396 11.74 5.87 17.12
N ASN A 397 12.57 6.83 17.52
CA ASN A 397 12.16 8.20 17.79
C ASN A 397 12.56 9.09 16.60
N SER A 398 11.59 9.54 15.82
CA SER A 398 11.81 10.40 14.64
C SER A 398 12.39 11.78 14.97
N ASN A 399 12.31 12.22 16.24
CA ASN A 399 12.91 13.47 16.71
C ASN A 399 14.39 13.34 17.07
N ASP A 400 14.96 12.15 17.04
CA ASP A 400 16.39 11.89 17.26
C ASP A 400 17.08 11.61 15.92
N PRO A 401 17.87 12.55 15.39
CA PRO A 401 18.55 12.36 14.09
C PRO A 401 19.50 11.17 14.06
N LEU A 402 20.09 10.80 15.22
CA LEU A 402 20.98 9.63 15.30
C LEU A 402 20.19 8.33 15.23
N GLN A 403 18.95 8.31 15.71
CA GLN A 403 18.08 7.15 15.53
C GLN A 403 17.59 7.05 14.10
N LEU A 404 17.27 8.16 13.44
CA LEU A 404 16.87 8.17 12.03
C LEU A 404 17.98 7.57 11.14
N GLU A 405 19.24 8.04 11.26
CA GLU A 405 20.36 7.48 10.49
C GLU A 405 20.53 5.96 10.73
N ARG A 406 20.40 5.53 11.99
CA ARG A 406 20.55 4.10 12.33
C ARG A 406 19.38 3.26 11.83
N VAL A 407 18.14 3.76 11.84
CA VAL A 407 16.97 3.01 11.37
C VAL A 407 17.01 2.86 9.85
N GLU A 408 17.47 3.87 9.11
CA GLU A 408 17.74 3.78 7.68
C GLU A 408 18.76 2.67 7.37
N MET A 409 19.87 2.62 8.11
CA MET A 409 20.88 1.55 7.95
C MET A 409 20.30 0.17 8.29
N CYS A 410 19.48 0.09 9.32
CA CYS A 410 18.80 -1.15 9.72
C CYS A 410 17.84 -1.63 8.61
N GLY A 411 17.00 -0.73 8.09
CA GLY A 411 16.09 -1.01 7.00
C GLY A 411 16.81 -1.46 5.72
N ALA A 412 17.89 -0.76 5.34
CA ALA A 412 18.69 -1.14 4.18
C ALA A 412 19.31 -2.55 4.31
N GLU A 413 19.76 -2.95 5.52
CA GLU A 413 20.27 -4.30 5.76
C GLU A 413 19.15 -5.35 5.67
N ILE A 414 17.94 -5.05 6.17
CA ILE A 414 16.76 -5.93 6.02
C ILE A 414 16.37 -6.11 4.54
N LEU A 415 16.31 -5.02 3.77
CA LEU A 415 15.97 -5.12 2.34
C LEU A 415 17.04 -5.89 1.56
N LYS A 416 18.32 -5.71 1.90
CA LYS A 416 19.41 -6.49 1.32
C LYS A 416 19.25 -7.98 1.65
N LEU A 417 18.90 -8.33 2.88
CA LEU A 417 18.59 -9.71 3.27
C LEU A 417 17.47 -10.29 2.41
N CYS A 418 16.38 -9.56 2.17
CA CYS A 418 15.28 -10.02 1.33
C CYS A 418 15.76 -10.39 -0.08
N VAL A 419 16.59 -9.54 -0.70
CA VAL A 419 17.18 -9.80 -2.03
C VAL A 419 18.13 -11.01 -1.99
N GLU A 420 18.99 -11.12 -0.98
CA GLU A 420 19.92 -12.25 -0.81
C GLU A 420 19.19 -13.60 -0.59
N LEU A 421 17.98 -13.56 -0.02
CA LEU A 421 17.13 -14.74 0.11
C LEU A 421 16.40 -15.13 -1.18
N GLY A 422 16.54 -14.33 -2.26
CA GLY A 422 15.92 -14.58 -3.56
C GLY A 422 14.59 -13.87 -3.77
N GLY A 423 14.28 -12.89 -2.95
CA GLY A 423 13.12 -12.02 -3.07
C GLY A 423 13.45 -10.66 -3.69
N CYS A 424 12.70 -9.62 -3.31
CA CYS A 424 12.92 -8.25 -3.77
C CYS A 424 12.70 -7.21 -2.65
N LEU A 425 13.07 -5.96 -2.94
CA LEU A 425 13.10 -4.88 -1.93
C LEU A 425 11.75 -4.18 -1.74
N THR A 426 10.75 -4.44 -2.58
CA THR A 426 9.40 -3.90 -2.44
C THR A 426 8.36 -4.88 -2.94
N GLY A 427 7.28 -5.06 -2.19
CA GLY A 427 6.11 -5.84 -2.56
C GLY A 427 4.97 -4.96 -3.08
N GLU A 428 4.68 -3.87 -2.35
CA GLU A 428 3.49 -3.08 -2.62
C GLU A 428 3.65 -1.55 -2.37
N HIS A 429 4.66 -1.12 -1.59
CA HIS A 429 4.82 0.29 -1.24
C HIS A 429 5.50 1.14 -2.32
N GLY A 430 6.24 0.52 -3.24
CA GLY A 430 7.13 1.19 -4.17
C GLY A 430 8.52 1.44 -3.58
N VAL A 431 9.40 2.00 -4.40
CA VAL A 431 10.80 2.31 -4.05
C VAL A 431 10.87 3.70 -3.42
N GLY A 432 10.28 4.71 -4.06
CA GLY A 432 10.27 6.10 -3.59
C GLY A 432 11.66 6.65 -3.35
N ILE A 433 11.86 7.21 -2.14
CA ILE A 433 13.17 7.69 -1.65
C ILE A 433 13.76 6.77 -0.57
N GLU A 434 12.99 5.79 -0.12
CA GLU A 434 13.35 4.94 1.03
C GLU A 434 14.34 3.83 0.64
N LYS A 435 14.24 3.30 -0.59
CA LYS A 435 14.90 2.06 -1.03
C LYS A 435 15.93 2.26 -2.13
#